data_b5af81e6c031cd65e05da4b4e639607b
#
_entry.id   b5af81e6c031cd65e05da4b4e639607b
#
_cell.length_a   1.000
_cell.length_b   1.000
_cell.length_c   1.000
_cell.angle_alpha   90.00
_cell.angle_beta   90.00
_cell.angle_gamma   90.00
#
_symmetry.space_group_name_H-M   'P 1'
#
loop_
_entity.id
_entity.type
_entity.pdbx_description
1 polymer ?
#
loop_
_entity_poly.entity_id
_entity_poly.type
_entity_poly.pdbx_seq_one_letter_code
_entity_poly.pdbx_strand_id
1 'polypeptide(L)'
;GWENLEMAVKFSGMDDERGFIMLHVDINEHSPDLLKGIFDTLELAKTNRKTLTDDLLLSKLVLTYEAMKRINARRKVMWKASRWNHYNDFRVFIMGIKGNEELFDEGVIYEGVDEKPRQYRGQTGAQDNVIPTMDIFTGVIHHYPSNDLTHYLLDLRTYRPICVQHFFQDLQEDTKELHPEGLIGFLNEHKFFKSMECVLGLLDEIYLFRNGHWQFVQKYIMSNTKYAKATGGTPIISWIPNQIKAVFSAMDKVIDMMPTTYNNELFNKLTRDLPAKKQLLEKQLSMLHEPNYSADEVYKLNKDYKLEDDDK
;
A
#
# COMPACT_ATOMS: atom_id res chain seq x y z
N GLY A 1 -6.23 19.89 -6.59
CA GLY A 1 -4.90 19.40 -6.28
C GLY A 1 -4.43 19.86 -4.91
N TRP A 2 -3.41 19.23 -4.36
CA TRP A 2 -2.86 19.52 -3.02
C TRP A 2 -2.43 20.98 -2.85
N GLU A 3 -2.05 21.67 -3.92
CA GLU A 3 -1.64 23.08 -3.93
C GLU A 3 -2.74 24.02 -3.42
N ASN A 4 -3.99 23.61 -3.54
CA ASN A 4 -5.17 24.37 -3.09
C ASN A 4 -5.64 23.99 -1.68
N LEU A 5 -4.91 23.09 -0.99
CA LEU A 5 -5.23 22.63 0.35
C LEU A 5 -4.34 23.30 1.39
N GLU A 6 -4.93 23.59 2.55
CA GLU A 6 -4.25 24.15 3.70
C GLU A 6 -4.32 23.21 4.90
N MET A 7 -3.25 23.22 5.68
CA MET A 7 -3.19 22.43 6.93
C MET A 7 -3.89 23.19 8.07
N ALA A 8 -4.77 22.50 8.79
CA ALA A 8 -5.37 23.02 10.02
C ALA A 8 -4.36 23.15 11.16
N VAL A 9 -3.41 22.22 11.22
CA VAL A 9 -2.32 22.18 12.22
C VAL A 9 -0.98 22.07 11.50
N LYS A 10 -0.01 22.84 11.94
CA LYS A 10 1.36 22.88 11.37
C LYS A 10 2.37 22.61 12.47
N PHE A 11 3.40 21.82 12.17
CA PHE A 11 4.53 21.60 13.05
C PHE A 11 5.67 22.59 12.75
N SER A 12 6.26 22.48 11.57
CA SER A 12 7.35 23.35 11.11
C SER A 12 6.86 24.56 10.33
N GLY A 13 5.71 24.46 9.65
CA GLY A 13 5.17 25.45 8.76
C GLY A 13 5.87 25.52 7.39
N MET A 14 6.77 24.57 7.10
CA MET A 14 7.46 24.47 5.81
C MET A 14 6.50 24.07 4.69
N ASP A 15 6.76 24.57 3.47
CA ASP A 15 6.00 24.13 2.29
C ASP A 15 6.15 22.64 2.00
N ASP A 16 7.30 22.06 2.32
CA ASP A 16 7.55 20.62 2.19
C ASP A 16 6.67 19.79 3.14
N GLU A 17 6.43 20.26 4.37
CA GLU A 17 5.47 19.65 5.30
C GLU A 17 4.06 19.70 4.74
N ARG A 18 3.63 20.89 4.25
CA ARG A 18 2.31 21.07 3.62
C ARG A 18 2.15 20.15 2.43
N GLY A 19 3.13 20.12 1.53
CA GLY A 19 3.12 19.25 0.35
C GLY A 19 3.01 17.79 0.70
N PHE A 20 3.78 17.33 1.68
CA PHE A 20 3.74 15.94 2.14
C PHE A 20 2.36 15.56 2.69
N ILE A 21 1.80 16.35 3.60
CA ILE A 21 0.54 16.02 4.26
C ILE A 21 -0.66 16.21 3.31
N MET A 22 -0.71 17.33 2.59
CA MET A 22 -1.86 17.63 1.72
C MET A 22 -1.92 16.73 0.49
N LEU A 23 -0.78 16.20 0.01
CA LEU A 23 -0.80 15.22 -1.07
C LEU A 23 -1.46 13.90 -0.64
N HIS A 24 -1.34 13.49 0.61
CA HIS A 24 -2.09 12.32 1.11
C HIS A 24 -3.61 12.53 1.05
N VAL A 25 -4.07 13.76 1.29
CA VAL A 25 -5.48 14.12 1.13
C VAL A 25 -5.89 14.11 -0.36
N ASP A 26 -5.06 14.68 -1.22
CA ASP A 26 -5.28 14.75 -2.67
C ASP A 26 -5.36 13.35 -3.32
N ILE A 27 -4.50 12.42 -2.92
CA ILE A 27 -4.51 11.02 -3.39
C ILE A 27 -5.89 10.38 -3.14
N ASN A 28 -6.51 10.69 -2.02
CA ASN A 28 -7.81 10.13 -1.64
C ASN A 28 -9.00 10.67 -2.44
N GLU A 29 -8.82 11.70 -3.28
CA GLU A 29 -9.88 12.23 -4.17
C GLU A 29 -10.47 11.14 -5.10
N HIS A 30 -9.69 10.14 -5.45
CA HIS A 30 -10.10 9.04 -6.33
C HIS A 30 -10.69 7.83 -5.59
N SER A 31 -10.72 7.84 -4.26
CA SER A 31 -11.27 6.75 -3.45
C SER A 31 -12.76 6.46 -3.67
N PRO A 32 -13.64 7.44 -3.95
CA PRO A 32 -15.04 7.16 -4.23
C PRO A 32 -15.26 6.19 -5.39
N ASP A 33 -14.56 6.38 -6.51
CA ASP A 33 -14.65 5.49 -7.67
C ASP A 33 -14.09 4.09 -7.36
N LEU A 34 -13.00 4.03 -6.60
CA LEU A 34 -12.41 2.78 -6.16
C LEU A 34 -13.41 1.97 -5.31
N LEU A 35 -14.04 2.60 -4.32
CA LEU A 35 -15.02 1.96 -3.45
C LEU A 35 -16.28 1.58 -4.22
N LYS A 36 -16.76 2.44 -5.12
CA LYS A 36 -17.93 2.13 -5.95
C LYS A 36 -17.70 0.87 -6.78
N GLY A 37 -16.56 0.74 -7.43
CA GLY A 37 -16.23 -0.47 -8.20
C GLY A 37 -16.19 -1.73 -7.34
N ILE A 38 -15.66 -1.65 -6.11
CA ILE A 38 -15.65 -2.75 -5.14
C ILE A 38 -17.07 -3.16 -4.77
N PHE A 39 -17.89 -2.21 -4.33
CA PHE A 39 -19.27 -2.49 -3.91
C PHE A 39 -20.13 -3.04 -5.04
N ASP A 40 -20.07 -2.42 -6.22
CA ASP A 40 -20.81 -2.88 -7.39
C ASP A 40 -20.39 -4.31 -7.79
N THR A 41 -19.10 -4.65 -7.70
CA THR A 41 -18.57 -5.98 -7.97
C THR A 41 -19.13 -7.01 -6.97
N LEU A 42 -19.03 -6.72 -5.68
CA LEU A 42 -19.48 -7.64 -4.63
C LEU A 42 -21.00 -7.85 -4.66
N GLU A 43 -21.77 -6.77 -4.81
CA GLU A 43 -23.23 -6.84 -4.91
C GLU A 43 -23.64 -7.68 -6.12
N LEU A 44 -23.07 -7.42 -7.29
CA LEU A 44 -23.38 -8.15 -8.51
C LEU A 44 -23.03 -9.65 -8.38
N ALA A 45 -21.87 -9.97 -7.81
CA ALA A 45 -21.45 -11.34 -7.58
C ALA A 45 -22.34 -12.09 -6.58
N LYS A 46 -22.88 -11.41 -5.56
CA LYS A 46 -23.78 -12.00 -4.57
C LYS A 46 -25.19 -12.22 -5.11
N THR A 47 -25.75 -11.24 -5.81
CA THR A 47 -27.17 -11.20 -6.18
C THR A 47 -27.48 -11.89 -7.49
N ASN A 48 -26.55 -11.96 -8.44
CA ASN A 48 -26.80 -12.40 -9.80
C ASN A 48 -26.02 -13.65 -10.23
N ARG A 49 -25.62 -14.52 -9.30
CA ARG A 49 -24.75 -15.68 -9.58
C ARG A 49 -25.16 -16.52 -10.81
N LYS A 50 -26.45 -16.66 -11.09
CA LYS A 50 -26.95 -17.51 -12.18
C LYS A 50 -26.89 -16.85 -13.56
N THR A 51 -26.93 -15.52 -13.62
CA THR A 51 -26.97 -14.73 -14.87
C THR A 51 -25.71 -13.90 -15.07
N LEU A 52 -24.77 -13.99 -14.13
CA LEU A 52 -23.53 -13.24 -14.15
C LEU A 52 -22.64 -13.71 -15.30
N THR A 53 -22.08 -12.76 -16.04
CA THR A 53 -21.10 -12.99 -17.08
C THR A 53 -19.78 -12.32 -16.71
N ASP A 54 -18.68 -12.83 -17.28
CA ASP A 54 -17.35 -12.23 -17.09
C ASP A 54 -17.33 -10.76 -17.50
N ASP A 55 -17.89 -10.42 -18.68
CA ASP A 55 -17.91 -9.04 -19.18
C ASP A 55 -18.69 -8.10 -18.28
N LEU A 56 -19.80 -8.56 -17.70
CA LEU A 56 -20.60 -7.75 -16.78
C LEU A 56 -19.84 -7.45 -15.48
N LEU A 57 -19.19 -8.47 -14.90
CA LEU A 57 -18.41 -8.28 -13.68
C LEU A 57 -17.17 -7.43 -13.94
N LEU A 58 -16.48 -7.67 -15.06
CA LEU A 58 -15.35 -6.86 -15.50
C LEU A 58 -15.70 -5.37 -15.60
N SER A 59 -16.91 -5.04 -16.10
CA SER A 59 -17.37 -3.65 -16.22
C SER A 59 -17.37 -2.89 -14.89
N LYS A 60 -17.52 -3.61 -13.76
CA LYS A 60 -17.45 -3.04 -12.41
C LYS A 60 -16.02 -3.00 -11.87
N LEU A 61 -15.27 -4.07 -12.07
CA LEU A 61 -13.85 -4.15 -11.66
C LEU A 61 -12.99 -3.08 -12.31
N VAL A 62 -13.23 -2.76 -13.57
CA VAL A 62 -12.48 -1.72 -14.31
C VAL A 62 -12.57 -0.36 -13.63
N LEU A 63 -13.68 -0.02 -12.98
CA LEU A 63 -13.81 1.26 -12.25
C LEU A 63 -12.78 1.35 -11.11
N THR A 64 -12.63 0.28 -10.32
CA THR A 64 -11.62 0.19 -9.26
C THR A 64 -10.21 0.22 -9.83
N TYR A 65 -9.96 -0.50 -10.91
CA TYR A 65 -8.65 -0.55 -11.57
C TYR A 65 -8.21 0.83 -12.08
N GLU A 66 -9.07 1.53 -12.79
CA GLU A 66 -8.77 2.89 -13.29
C GLU A 66 -8.61 3.91 -12.15
N ALA A 67 -9.40 3.78 -11.06
CA ALA A 67 -9.21 4.60 -9.88
C ALA A 67 -7.84 4.39 -9.24
N MET A 68 -7.38 3.13 -9.12
CA MET A 68 -6.07 2.82 -8.54
C MET A 68 -4.92 3.35 -9.40
N LYS A 69 -5.05 3.33 -10.72
CA LYS A 69 -4.09 3.96 -11.65
C LYS A 69 -3.99 5.47 -11.43
N ARG A 70 -5.12 6.17 -11.26
CA ARG A 70 -5.13 7.61 -10.95
C ARG A 70 -4.49 7.90 -9.59
N ILE A 71 -4.76 7.07 -8.58
CA ILE A 71 -4.12 7.16 -7.25
C ILE A 71 -2.59 7.05 -7.38
N ASN A 72 -2.10 6.09 -8.14
CA ASN A 72 -0.66 5.93 -8.38
C ASN A 72 -0.05 7.14 -9.14
N ALA A 73 -0.77 7.67 -10.11
CA ALA A 73 -0.32 8.87 -10.82
C ALA A 73 -0.20 10.07 -9.87
N ARG A 74 -1.17 10.24 -8.94
CA ARG A 74 -1.10 11.31 -7.92
C ARG A 74 0.01 11.08 -6.90
N ARG A 75 0.22 9.84 -6.47
CA ARG A 75 1.30 9.50 -5.54
C ARG A 75 2.68 9.97 -6.02
N LYS A 76 2.94 9.84 -7.32
CA LYS A 76 4.21 10.29 -7.93
C LYS A 76 4.49 11.78 -7.75
N VAL A 77 3.45 12.59 -7.60
CA VAL A 77 3.59 14.03 -7.36
C VAL A 77 4.34 14.33 -6.05
N MET A 78 4.49 13.35 -5.14
CA MET A 78 5.26 13.50 -3.90
C MET A 78 6.66 14.04 -4.15
N TRP A 79 7.33 13.62 -5.21
CA TRP A 79 8.68 14.08 -5.56
C TRP A 79 8.76 15.60 -5.77
N LYS A 80 7.66 16.21 -6.21
CA LYS A 80 7.55 17.67 -6.40
C LYS A 80 6.92 18.38 -5.20
N ALA A 81 5.98 17.70 -4.52
CA ALA A 81 5.24 18.30 -3.41
C ALA A 81 6.08 18.47 -2.15
N SER A 82 7.04 17.56 -1.93
CA SER A 82 7.92 17.58 -0.75
C SER A 82 9.32 17.14 -1.14
N ARG A 83 10.29 18.04 -0.99
CA ARG A 83 11.68 17.76 -1.35
C ARG A 83 12.29 16.75 -0.37
N TRP A 84 12.91 15.70 -0.90
CA TRP A 84 13.44 14.58 -0.12
C TRP A 84 14.50 15.02 0.93
N ASN A 85 15.31 16.04 0.63
CA ASN A 85 16.34 16.54 1.54
C ASN A 85 15.80 17.38 2.71
N HIS A 86 14.53 17.80 2.69
CA HIS A 86 13.86 18.54 3.75
C HIS A 86 12.91 17.67 4.60
N TYR A 87 12.72 16.41 4.22
CA TYR A 87 11.78 15.54 4.89
C TYR A 87 12.09 15.36 6.39
N ASN A 88 13.36 15.20 6.74
CA ASN A 88 13.76 15.03 8.14
C ASN A 88 13.57 16.29 9.00
N ASP A 89 13.43 17.47 8.39
CA ASP A 89 13.22 18.73 9.12
C ASP A 89 11.86 18.78 9.81
N PHE A 90 10.86 18.04 9.30
CA PHE A 90 9.55 17.95 9.94
C PHE A 90 9.16 16.51 10.36
N ARG A 91 9.82 15.47 9.85
CA ARG A 91 9.51 14.08 10.16
C ARG A 91 9.54 13.78 11.67
N VAL A 92 10.42 14.42 12.40
CA VAL A 92 10.56 14.23 13.87
C VAL A 92 9.27 14.52 14.62
N PHE A 93 8.44 15.44 14.13
CA PHE A 93 7.19 15.84 14.76
C PHE A 93 6.05 14.82 14.58
N ILE A 94 6.15 13.94 13.59
CA ILE A 94 5.16 12.90 13.33
C ILE A 94 5.56 11.52 13.89
N MET A 95 6.74 11.42 14.50
CA MET A 95 7.17 10.19 15.18
C MET A 95 6.35 9.97 16.46
N GLY A 96 5.99 8.72 16.74
CA GLY A 96 5.21 8.34 17.90
C GLY A 96 6.02 8.15 19.17
N ILE A 97 5.31 7.93 20.26
CA ILE A 97 5.88 7.59 21.57
C ILE A 97 6.33 6.12 21.59
N LYS A 98 5.49 5.22 21.07
CA LYS A 98 5.81 3.78 20.98
C LYS A 98 7.02 3.55 20.05
N GLY A 99 8.03 2.87 20.57
CA GLY A 99 9.31 2.68 19.90
C GLY A 99 10.34 3.79 20.17
N ASN A 100 10.04 4.73 21.05
CA ASN A 100 10.93 5.81 21.51
C ASN A 100 11.00 5.85 23.04
N GLU A 101 11.05 4.69 23.68
CA GLU A 101 11.05 4.52 25.14
C GLU A 101 12.27 5.18 25.78
N GLU A 102 13.38 5.30 25.08
CA GLU A 102 14.59 6.02 25.53
C GLU A 102 14.33 7.50 25.86
N LEU A 103 13.33 8.11 25.18
CA LEU A 103 12.95 9.52 25.37
C LEU A 103 11.71 9.67 26.27
N PHE A 104 10.80 8.72 26.27
CA PHE A 104 9.47 8.83 26.86
C PHE A 104 9.20 7.81 27.97
N ASP A 105 10.19 6.95 28.28
CA ASP A 105 10.08 5.93 29.33
C ASP A 105 8.78 5.12 29.21
N GLU A 106 7.89 5.18 30.20
CA GLU A 106 6.61 4.46 30.19
C GLU A 106 5.55 5.10 29.26
N GLY A 107 5.83 6.26 28.68
CA GLY A 107 4.93 6.95 27.77
C GLY A 107 4.55 8.36 28.21
N VAL A 108 3.44 8.87 27.67
CA VAL A 108 2.92 10.21 27.91
C VAL A 108 1.55 10.16 28.57
N ILE A 109 1.35 10.96 29.63
CA ILE A 109 0.06 11.12 30.28
C ILE A 109 -0.73 12.21 29.56
N TYR A 110 -1.94 11.85 29.10
CA TYR A 110 -2.87 12.80 28.51
C TYR A 110 -3.78 13.37 29.61
N GLU A 111 -3.49 14.57 30.02
CA GLU A 111 -4.23 15.26 31.08
C GLU A 111 -5.72 15.34 30.75
N GLY A 112 -6.56 14.96 31.71
CA GLY A 112 -8.02 14.92 31.53
C GLY A 112 -8.56 13.69 30.79
N VAL A 113 -7.69 12.77 30.32
CA VAL A 113 -8.10 11.50 29.68
C VAL A 113 -7.96 10.34 30.68
N ASP A 114 -6.76 10.12 31.19
CA ASP A 114 -6.50 9.18 32.28
C ASP A 114 -5.19 9.52 33.01
N GLU A 115 -4.91 8.77 34.09
CA GLU A 115 -3.72 8.98 34.92
C GLU A 115 -2.55 8.05 34.52
N LYS A 116 -2.74 7.18 33.55
CA LYS A 116 -1.72 6.22 33.13
C LYS A 116 -1.00 6.68 31.85
N PRO A 117 0.33 6.48 31.80
CA PRO A 117 1.09 6.76 30.59
C PRO A 117 0.56 5.93 29.41
N ARG A 118 0.56 6.53 28.23
CA ARG A 118 0.18 5.89 26.96
C ARG A 118 1.30 5.96 25.96
N GLN A 119 1.45 4.90 25.19
CA GLN A 119 2.45 4.79 24.14
C GLN A 119 1.73 4.59 22.81
N TYR A 120 1.36 5.68 22.17
CA TYR A 120 0.77 5.63 20.82
C TYR A 120 1.86 5.65 19.75
N ARG A 121 1.59 4.97 18.64
CA ARG A 121 2.43 5.03 17.44
C ARG A 121 2.27 6.36 16.74
N GLY A 122 3.31 6.80 16.03
CA GLY A 122 3.27 7.99 15.19
C GLY A 122 2.40 7.82 13.95
N GLN A 123 2.04 8.95 13.36
CA GLN A 123 1.33 8.97 12.09
C GLN A 123 2.20 8.38 10.97
N THR A 124 1.58 7.57 10.13
CA THR A 124 2.24 6.89 9.01
C THR A 124 1.28 6.72 7.84
N GLY A 125 1.80 6.73 6.63
CA GLY A 125 1.03 6.40 5.42
C GLY A 125 0.39 5.01 5.45
N ALA A 126 0.90 4.10 6.29
CA ALA A 126 0.29 2.78 6.53
C ALA A 126 -1.07 2.85 7.25
N GLN A 127 -1.45 4.00 7.79
CA GLN A 127 -2.78 4.26 8.34
C GLN A 127 -3.77 4.75 7.28
N ASP A 128 -3.35 4.92 6.03
CA ASP A 128 -4.25 5.14 4.89
C ASP A 128 -5.21 3.95 4.71
N ASN A 129 -6.41 4.22 4.21
CA ASN A 129 -7.46 3.21 4.09
C ASN A 129 -7.50 2.53 2.71
N VAL A 130 -6.91 3.13 1.67
CA VAL A 130 -6.98 2.63 0.29
C VAL A 130 -6.27 1.28 0.16
N ILE A 131 -5.03 1.22 0.58
CA ILE A 131 -4.22 -0.01 0.43
C ILE A 131 -4.75 -1.18 1.28
N PRO A 132 -5.11 -1.02 2.55
CA PRO A 132 -5.78 -2.09 3.30
C PRO A 132 -7.08 -2.57 2.65
N THR A 133 -7.89 -1.66 2.12
CA THR A 133 -9.10 -2.01 1.38
C THR A 133 -8.78 -2.87 0.16
N MET A 134 -7.77 -2.49 -0.61
CA MET A 134 -7.32 -3.24 -1.78
C MET A 134 -6.73 -4.60 -1.40
N ASP A 135 -5.95 -4.69 -0.33
CA ASP A 135 -5.38 -5.95 0.15
C ASP A 135 -6.46 -6.96 0.54
N ILE A 136 -7.54 -6.49 1.17
CA ILE A 136 -8.70 -7.33 1.52
C ILE A 136 -9.44 -7.75 0.26
N PHE A 137 -9.81 -6.81 -0.59
CA PHE A 137 -10.61 -7.05 -1.79
C PHE A 137 -9.94 -8.01 -2.78
N THR A 138 -8.63 -7.85 -3.01
CA THR A 138 -7.87 -8.67 -3.96
C THR A 138 -7.30 -9.97 -3.36
N GLY A 139 -7.37 -10.12 -2.04
CA GLY A 139 -6.87 -11.30 -1.33
C GLY A 139 -5.39 -11.25 -0.95
N VAL A 140 -4.68 -10.15 -1.12
CA VAL A 140 -3.28 -9.99 -0.65
C VAL A 140 -3.15 -10.29 0.84
N ILE A 141 -4.19 -9.98 1.63
CA ILE A 141 -4.22 -10.24 3.06
C ILE A 141 -3.96 -11.72 3.41
N HIS A 142 -4.35 -12.66 2.55
CA HIS A 142 -4.13 -14.08 2.75
C HIS A 142 -2.69 -14.52 2.53
N HIS A 143 -1.86 -13.65 1.97
CA HIS A 143 -0.44 -13.86 1.70
C HIS A 143 0.47 -13.11 2.69
N TYR A 144 -0.09 -12.43 3.68
CA TYR A 144 0.71 -11.81 4.72
C TYR A 144 1.50 -12.88 5.48
N PRO A 145 2.84 -12.73 5.59
CA PRO A 145 3.63 -13.67 6.36
C PRO A 145 3.31 -13.56 7.85
N SER A 146 3.36 -14.67 8.57
CA SER A 146 3.19 -14.69 10.04
C SER A 146 4.49 -14.27 10.71
N ASN A 147 4.64 -12.97 10.97
CA ASN A 147 5.80 -12.39 11.64
C ASN A 147 5.44 -11.07 12.35
N ASP A 148 6.38 -10.51 13.09
CA ASP A 148 6.19 -9.27 13.84
C ASP A 148 5.87 -8.06 12.96
N LEU A 149 6.34 -8.04 11.71
CA LEU A 149 6.05 -6.96 10.76
C LEU A 149 4.58 -6.96 10.35
N THR A 150 3.99 -8.12 10.19
CA THR A 150 2.55 -8.26 9.93
C THR A 150 1.73 -7.90 11.17
N HIS A 151 2.14 -8.32 12.36
CA HIS A 151 1.50 -7.93 13.62
C HIS A 151 1.50 -6.41 13.79
N TYR A 152 2.60 -5.76 13.46
CA TYR A 152 2.71 -4.30 13.47
C TYR A 152 1.71 -3.64 12.50
N LEU A 153 1.58 -4.15 11.27
CA LEU A 153 0.62 -3.64 10.30
C LEU A 153 -0.83 -3.76 10.80
N LEU A 154 -1.16 -4.90 11.40
CA LEU A 154 -2.49 -5.13 11.95
C LEU A 154 -2.76 -4.25 13.18
N ASP A 155 -1.77 -4.01 14.03
CA ASP A 155 -1.85 -3.07 15.16
C ASP A 155 -2.16 -1.64 14.66
N LEU A 156 -1.52 -1.19 13.60
CA LEU A 156 -1.83 0.12 12.99
C LEU A 156 -3.29 0.26 12.54
N ARG A 157 -3.95 -0.83 12.17
CA ARG A 157 -5.35 -0.79 11.78
C ARG A 157 -6.29 -0.45 12.93
N THR A 158 -5.88 -0.71 14.18
CA THR A 158 -6.66 -0.37 15.38
C THR A 158 -6.68 1.13 15.70
N TYR A 159 -5.82 1.92 15.07
CA TYR A 159 -5.77 3.38 15.22
C TYR A 159 -6.81 4.12 14.37
N ARG A 160 -7.55 3.40 13.53
CA ARG A 160 -8.61 3.97 12.70
C ARG A 160 -9.90 4.15 13.50
N PRO A 161 -10.77 5.08 13.05
CA PRO A 161 -12.12 5.16 13.59
C PRO A 161 -12.82 3.81 13.56
N ILE A 162 -13.64 3.52 14.57
CA ILE A 162 -14.29 2.21 14.72
C ILE A 162 -15.14 1.82 13.49
N CYS A 163 -15.78 2.80 12.84
CA CYS A 163 -16.54 2.56 11.62
C CYS A 163 -15.65 2.05 10.46
N VAL A 164 -14.39 2.50 10.38
CA VAL A 164 -13.45 2.00 9.37
C VAL A 164 -12.96 0.60 9.71
N GLN A 165 -12.75 0.31 11.00
CA GLN A 165 -12.40 -1.05 11.45
C GLN A 165 -13.53 -2.04 11.12
N HIS A 166 -14.79 -1.67 11.37
CA HIS A 166 -15.96 -2.47 10.99
C HIS A 166 -16.05 -2.64 9.48
N PHE A 167 -15.83 -1.58 8.71
CA PHE A 167 -15.79 -1.69 7.25
C PHE A 167 -14.78 -2.73 6.74
N PHE A 168 -13.59 -2.81 7.33
CA PHE A 168 -12.61 -3.84 6.95
C PHE A 168 -13.09 -5.25 7.31
N GLN A 169 -13.76 -5.42 8.45
CA GLN A 169 -14.35 -6.70 8.84
C GLN A 169 -15.47 -7.11 7.86
N ASP A 170 -16.39 -6.21 7.59
CA ASP A 170 -17.50 -6.45 6.66
C ASP A 170 -16.98 -6.82 5.26
N LEU A 171 -15.95 -6.11 4.77
CA LEU A 171 -15.33 -6.39 3.49
C LEU A 171 -14.68 -7.77 3.44
N GLN A 172 -14.01 -8.19 4.53
CA GLN A 172 -13.45 -9.54 4.64
C GLN A 172 -14.55 -10.61 4.64
N GLU A 173 -15.61 -10.39 5.37
CA GLU A 173 -16.76 -11.31 5.42
C GLU A 173 -17.43 -11.40 4.06
N ASP A 174 -17.64 -10.27 3.38
CA ASP A 174 -18.23 -10.20 2.06
C ASP A 174 -17.42 -10.98 1.01
N THR A 175 -16.11 -10.83 1.00
CA THR A 175 -15.26 -11.58 0.07
C THR A 175 -15.25 -13.08 0.38
N LYS A 176 -15.23 -13.44 1.66
CA LYS A 176 -15.29 -14.84 2.11
C LYS A 176 -16.62 -15.50 1.81
N GLU A 177 -17.74 -14.73 1.86
CA GLU A 177 -19.07 -15.22 1.51
C GLU A 177 -19.16 -15.58 0.02
N LEU A 178 -18.43 -14.88 -0.86
CA LEU A 178 -18.36 -15.23 -2.27
C LEU A 178 -17.72 -16.60 -2.49
N HIS A 179 -16.56 -16.81 -1.87
CA HIS A 179 -15.77 -18.05 -1.96
C HIS A 179 -14.77 -18.11 -0.79
N PRO A 180 -14.44 -19.30 -0.27
CA PRO A 180 -13.42 -19.45 0.80
C PRO A 180 -12.07 -18.80 0.49
N GLU A 181 -11.68 -18.74 -0.78
CA GLU A 181 -10.46 -18.06 -1.27
C GLU A 181 -10.73 -16.60 -1.72
N GLY A 182 -11.85 -16.01 -1.34
CA GLY A 182 -12.22 -14.64 -1.67
C GLY A 182 -12.58 -14.43 -3.13
N LEU A 183 -12.41 -13.20 -3.61
CA LEU A 183 -12.78 -12.81 -4.97
C LEU A 183 -12.11 -13.69 -6.03
N ILE A 184 -10.80 -13.96 -5.89
CA ILE A 184 -10.08 -14.72 -6.92
C ILE A 184 -10.56 -16.16 -7.02
N GLY A 185 -10.93 -16.79 -5.89
CA GLY A 185 -11.53 -18.11 -5.89
C GLY A 185 -12.88 -18.14 -6.60
N PHE A 186 -13.73 -17.13 -6.36
CA PHE A 186 -15.00 -16.95 -7.06
C PHE A 186 -14.82 -16.81 -8.58
N LEU A 187 -13.88 -15.96 -9.01
CA LEU A 187 -13.62 -15.75 -10.42
C LEU A 187 -13.09 -17.01 -11.11
N ASN A 188 -12.22 -17.75 -10.44
CA ASN A 188 -11.68 -19.00 -10.97
C ASN A 188 -12.75 -20.10 -11.09
N GLU A 189 -13.63 -20.26 -10.08
CA GLU A 189 -14.76 -21.19 -10.12
C GLU A 189 -15.67 -20.93 -11.32
N HIS A 190 -15.95 -19.65 -11.62
CA HIS A 190 -16.78 -19.24 -12.74
C HIS A 190 -16.05 -19.15 -14.07
N LYS A 191 -14.72 -19.35 -14.08
CA LYS A 191 -13.84 -19.19 -15.26
C LYS A 191 -13.93 -17.80 -15.89
N PHE A 192 -14.01 -16.77 -15.04
CA PHE A 192 -14.07 -15.36 -15.43
C PHE A 192 -12.64 -14.82 -15.63
N PHE A 193 -11.99 -15.27 -16.68
CA PHE A 193 -10.57 -15.01 -16.91
C PHE A 193 -10.25 -13.56 -17.27
N LYS A 194 -11.16 -12.83 -17.91
CA LYS A 194 -10.99 -11.39 -18.16
C LYS A 194 -11.03 -10.60 -16.84
N SER A 195 -11.93 -10.95 -15.93
CA SER A 195 -12.00 -10.37 -14.59
C SER A 195 -10.76 -10.74 -13.76
N MET A 196 -10.25 -11.96 -13.89
CA MET A 196 -9.00 -12.38 -13.25
C MET A 196 -7.80 -11.58 -13.74
N GLU A 197 -7.72 -11.31 -15.05
CA GLU A 197 -6.70 -10.41 -15.60
C GLU A 197 -6.80 -9.00 -15.01
N CYS A 198 -8.00 -8.47 -14.86
CA CYS A 198 -8.23 -7.17 -14.24
C CYS A 198 -7.74 -7.17 -12.77
N VAL A 199 -8.00 -8.24 -12.01
CA VAL A 199 -7.49 -8.39 -10.63
C VAL A 199 -5.96 -8.48 -10.62
N LEU A 200 -5.35 -9.17 -11.59
CA LEU A 200 -3.88 -9.17 -11.72
C LEU A 200 -3.35 -7.75 -11.98
N GLY A 201 -4.03 -6.97 -12.81
CA GLY A 201 -3.71 -5.55 -13.01
C GLY A 201 -3.85 -4.72 -11.73
N LEU A 202 -4.89 -4.97 -10.92
CA LEU A 202 -5.06 -4.35 -9.60
C LEU A 202 -3.92 -4.71 -8.65
N LEU A 203 -3.49 -5.95 -8.62
CA LEU A 203 -2.35 -6.41 -7.82
C LEU A 203 -1.05 -5.70 -8.27
N ASP A 204 -0.87 -5.53 -9.57
CA ASP A 204 0.27 -4.77 -10.09
C ASP A 204 0.23 -3.29 -9.65
N GLU A 205 -0.94 -2.67 -9.64
CA GLU A 205 -1.10 -1.29 -9.12
C GLU A 205 -0.83 -1.20 -7.61
N ILE A 206 -1.18 -2.21 -6.83
CA ILE A 206 -0.82 -2.30 -5.40
C ILE A 206 0.71 -2.43 -5.26
N TYR A 207 1.33 -3.26 -6.10
CA TYR A 207 2.79 -3.36 -6.17
C TYR A 207 3.43 -2.00 -6.48
N LEU A 208 2.96 -1.31 -7.52
CA LEU A 208 3.49 0.00 -7.92
C LEU A 208 3.35 1.03 -6.80
N PHE A 209 2.24 1.03 -6.07
CA PHE A 209 2.05 1.90 -4.91
C PHE A 209 3.09 1.61 -3.81
N ARG A 210 3.24 0.34 -3.43
CA ARG A 210 4.20 -0.09 -2.41
C ARG A 210 5.65 0.11 -2.84
N ASN A 211 5.97 -0.18 -4.10
CA ASN A 211 7.30 0.03 -4.63
C ASN A 211 7.66 1.53 -4.72
N GLY A 212 6.71 2.38 -5.10
CA GLY A 212 6.91 3.83 -5.06
C GLY A 212 7.15 4.34 -3.63
N HIS A 213 6.40 3.84 -2.63
CA HIS A 213 6.66 4.12 -1.22
C HIS A 213 8.05 3.60 -0.80
N TRP A 214 8.46 2.42 -1.27
CA TRP A 214 9.80 1.87 -1.03
C TRP A 214 10.90 2.76 -1.61
N GLN A 215 10.70 3.33 -2.79
CA GLN A 215 11.62 4.32 -3.37
C GLN A 215 11.69 5.60 -2.53
N PHE A 216 10.56 6.10 -2.01
CA PHE A 216 10.56 7.22 -1.09
C PHE A 216 11.36 6.92 0.17
N VAL A 217 11.21 5.75 0.75
CA VAL A 217 12.00 5.34 1.92
C VAL A 217 13.49 5.34 1.62
N GLN A 218 13.90 4.79 0.48
CA GLN A 218 15.31 4.78 0.06
C GLN A 218 15.88 6.19 -0.03
N LYS A 219 15.14 7.12 -0.63
CA LYS A 219 15.61 8.48 -0.88
C LYS A 219 15.35 9.44 0.28
N TYR A 220 14.14 9.46 0.82
CA TYR A 220 13.74 10.42 1.87
C TYR A 220 14.29 10.08 3.25
N ILE A 221 14.50 8.81 3.54
CA ILE A 221 14.92 8.35 4.87
C ILE A 221 16.32 7.80 4.85
N MET A 222 16.58 6.73 4.10
CA MET A 222 17.83 5.98 4.16
C MET A 222 19.02 6.79 3.66
N SER A 223 18.86 7.67 2.67
CA SER A 223 19.92 8.57 2.20
C SER A 223 20.26 9.69 3.20
N ASN A 224 19.37 9.98 4.14
CA ASN A 224 19.49 11.12 5.06
C ASN A 224 19.76 10.73 6.51
N THR A 225 19.66 9.45 6.89
CA THR A 225 19.88 9.00 8.27
C THR A 225 20.40 7.58 8.34
N LYS A 226 21.28 7.33 9.34
CA LYS A 226 21.70 5.97 9.68
C LYS A 226 20.68 5.23 10.56
N TYR A 227 19.69 5.95 11.12
CA TYR A 227 18.65 5.41 11.99
C TYR A 227 17.36 5.23 11.19
N ALA A 228 17.25 4.11 10.49
CA ALA A 228 16.12 3.81 9.63
C ALA A 228 14.96 3.14 10.40
N LYS A 229 14.34 3.89 11.34
CA LYS A 229 13.06 3.49 11.95
C LYS A 229 11.90 4.20 11.26
N ALA A 230 10.79 3.49 11.04
CA ALA A 230 9.52 4.08 10.65
C ALA A 230 8.97 4.98 11.75
N THR A 231 8.12 5.95 11.41
CA THR A 231 7.46 6.84 12.38
C THR A 231 6.66 6.08 13.45
N GLY A 232 6.25 4.86 13.17
CA GLY A 232 5.61 3.96 14.12
C GLY A 232 6.56 3.03 14.90
N GLY A 233 7.89 3.13 14.71
CA GLY A 233 8.90 2.41 15.49
C GLY A 233 9.42 1.10 14.90
N THR A 234 9.01 0.68 13.69
CA THR A 234 9.50 -0.56 13.05
C THR A 234 10.76 -0.36 12.21
N PRO A 235 11.55 -1.44 11.98
CA PRO A 235 12.63 -1.42 11.02
C PRO A 235 12.10 -1.21 9.60
N ILE A 236 12.31 -0.01 9.06
CA ILE A 236 11.75 0.41 7.77
C ILE A 236 12.28 -0.41 6.59
N ILE A 237 13.53 -0.88 6.69
CA ILE A 237 14.22 -1.68 5.68
C ILE A 237 13.51 -3.02 5.42
N SER A 238 12.90 -3.60 6.45
CA SER A 238 12.26 -4.91 6.35
C SER A 238 10.75 -4.84 6.13
N TRP A 239 10.11 -3.76 6.56
CA TRP A 239 8.66 -3.68 6.63
C TRP A 239 7.97 -3.59 5.26
N ILE A 240 8.37 -2.63 4.43
CA ILE A 240 7.77 -2.45 3.10
C ILE A 240 8.10 -3.64 2.18
N PRO A 241 9.35 -4.15 2.10
CA PRO A 241 9.63 -5.37 1.37
C PRO A 241 8.77 -6.57 1.77
N ASN A 242 8.49 -6.74 3.07
CA ASN A 242 7.59 -7.79 3.57
C ASN A 242 6.18 -7.68 2.96
N GLN A 243 5.67 -6.47 2.80
CA GLN A 243 4.37 -6.21 2.18
C GLN A 243 4.40 -6.36 0.65
N ILE A 244 5.50 -6.02 0.00
CA ILE A 244 5.67 -6.23 -1.45
C ILE A 244 5.69 -7.73 -1.77
N LYS A 245 6.37 -8.56 -0.98
CA LYS A 245 6.41 -10.01 -1.16
C LYS A 245 5.01 -10.64 -1.07
N ALA A 246 4.14 -10.14 -0.22
CA ALA A 246 2.76 -10.60 -0.14
C ALA A 246 1.99 -10.33 -1.45
N VAL A 247 2.21 -9.19 -2.09
CA VAL A 247 1.61 -8.88 -3.40
C VAL A 247 2.13 -9.83 -4.48
N PHE A 248 3.44 -10.10 -4.51
CA PHE A 248 4.01 -11.06 -5.47
C PHE A 248 3.39 -12.44 -5.32
N SER A 249 3.19 -12.91 -4.09
CA SER A 249 2.55 -14.21 -3.84
C SER A 249 1.10 -14.23 -4.34
N ALA A 250 0.36 -13.15 -4.16
CA ALA A 250 -1.00 -13.02 -4.69
C ALA A 250 -1.01 -13.01 -6.23
N MET A 251 -0.06 -12.32 -6.87
CA MET A 251 0.08 -12.29 -8.33
C MET A 251 0.41 -13.70 -8.87
N ASP A 252 1.35 -14.40 -8.28
CA ASP A 252 1.69 -15.78 -8.67
C ASP A 252 0.45 -16.69 -8.60
N LYS A 253 -0.33 -16.59 -7.53
CA LYS A 253 -1.56 -17.39 -7.38
C LYS A 253 -2.55 -17.13 -8.51
N VAL A 254 -2.77 -15.88 -8.90
CA VAL A 254 -3.66 -15.53 -10.02
C VAL A 254 -3.13 -16.10 -11.33
N ILE A 255 -1.84 -15.95 -11.58
CA ILE A 255 -1.20 -16.46 -12.81
C ILE A 255 -1.31 -17.98 -12.90
N ASP A 256 -1.09 -18.69 -11.80
CA ASP A 256 -1.18 -20.16 -11.74
C ASP A 256 -2.61 -20.69 -11.99
N MET A 257 -3.63 -19.88 -11.69
CA MET A 257 -5.04 -20.21 -11.96
C MET A 257 -5.46 -19.94 -13.41
N MET A 258 -4.70 -19.14 -14.16
CA MET A 258 -5.03 -18.80 -15.55
C MET A 258 -4.74 -19.97 -16.49
N PRO A 259 -5.57 -20.17 -17.53
CA PRO A 259 -5.28 -21.17 -18.55
C PRO A 259 -3.95 -20.88 -19.26
N THR A 260 -3.17 -21.90 -19.53
CA THR A 260 -1.90 -21.77 -20.28
C THR A 260 -2.10 -21.22 -21.69
N THR A 261 -3.32 -21.32 -22.22
CA THR A 261 -3.74 -20.78 -23.52
C THR A 261 -4.23 -19.34 -23.47
N TYR A 262 -4.37 -18.75 -22.25
CA TYR A 262 -4.84 -17.38 -22.12
C TYR A 262 -3.80 -16.42 -22.72
N ASN A 263 -4.24 -15.56 -23.62
CA ASN A 263 -3.38 -14.65 -24.36
C ASN A 263 -4.09 -13.30 -24.51
N ASN A 264 -3.60 -12.30 -23.79
CA ASN A 264 -4.02 -10.92 -23.90
C ASN A 264 -2.83 -10.01 -23.59
N GLU A 265 -2.79 -8.84 -24.18
CA GLU A 265 -1.66 -7.90 -24.08
C GLU A 265 -1.31 -7.56 -22.62
N LEU A 266 -2.31 -7.19 -21.80
CA LEU A 266 -2.10 -6.85 -20.40
C LEU A 266 -1.55 -8.03 -19.60
N PHE A 267 -2.18 -9.20 -19.73
CA PHE A 267 -1.74 -10.42 -19.05
C PHE A 267 -0.30 -10.80 -19.43
N ASN A 268 0.01 -10.78 -20.72
CA ASN A 268 1.34 -11.10 -21.23
C ASN A 268 2.39 -10.12 -20.71
N LYS A 269 2.07 -8.82 -20.64
CA LYS A 269 2.96 -7.81 -20.09
C LYS A 269 3.21 -8.05 -18.61
N LEU A 270 2.17 -8.24 -17.82
CA LEU A 270 2.30 -8.42 -16.35
C LEU A 270 3.10 -9.68 -16.00
N THR A 271 2.86 -10.79 -16.70
CA THR A 271 3.58 -12.04 -16.48
C THR A 271 5.04 -11.95 -16.92
N ARG A 272 5.33 -11.26 -18.02
CA ARG A 272 6.71 -11.03 -18.50
C ARG A 272 7.51 -10.16 -17.52
N ASP A 273 6.89 -9.10 -16.96
CA ASP A 273 7.58 -8.10 -16.16
C ASP A 273 7.76 -8.52 -14.69
N LEU A 274 6.95 -9.45 -14.20
CA LEU A 274 6.96 -9.87 -12.79
C LEU A 274 8.31 -10.43 -12.31
N PRO A 275 9.02 -11.30 -13.05
CA PRO A 275 10.34 -11.80 -12.62
C PRO A 275 11.35 -10.69 -12.39
N ALA A 276 11.37 -9.65 -13.23
CA ALA A 276 12.27 -8.52 -13.08
C ALA A 276 11.94 -7.71 -11.80
N LYS A 277 10.66 -7.52 -11.48
CA LYS A 277 10.20 -6.85 -10.26
C LYS A 277 10.65 -7.61 -9.00
N LYS A 278 10.51 -8.93 -9.01
CA LYS A 278 11.01 -9.80 -7.92
C LYS A 278 12.52 -9.71 -7.78
N GLN A 279 13.25 -9.77 -8.88
CA GLN A 279 14.70 -9.69 -8.90
C GLN A 279 15.21 -8.35 -8.38
N LEU A 280 14.56 -7.24 -8.73
CA LEU A 280 14.88 -5.92 -8.21
C LEU A 280 14.82 -5.91 -6.68
N LEU A 281 13.71 -6.37 -6.10
CA LEU A 281 13.54 -6.40 -4.66
C LEU A 281 14.62 -7.25 -3.97
N GLU A 282 14.89 -8.43 -4.48
CA GLU A 282 15.92 -9.34 -3.92
C GLU A 282 17.33 -8.72 -3.98
N LYS A 283 17.67 -8.06 -5.07
CA LYS A 283 18.96 -7.35 -5.17
C LYS A 283 19.06 -6.20 -4.18
N GLN A 284 18.00 -5.40 -4.05
CA GLN A 284 17.96 -4.31 -3.07
C GLN A 284 18.12 -4.84 -1.65
N LEU A 285 17.40 -5.90 -1.29
CA LEU A 285 17.50 -6.52 0.03
C LEU A 285 18.90 -7.09 0.28
N SER A 286 19.52 -7.73 -0.71
CA SER A 286 20.89 -8.24 -0.60
C SER A 286 21.88 -7.12 -0.29
N MET A 287 21.80 -6.00 -1.00
CA MET A 287 22.66 -4.85 -0.76
C MET A 287 22.47 -4.26 0.64
N LEU A 288 21.24 -4.22 1.14
CA LEU A 288 20.91 -3.67 2.46
C LEU A 288 21.39 -4.54 3.63
N HIS A 289 21.73 -5.81 3.38
CA HIS A 289 22.36 -6.68 4.38
C HIS A 289 23.88 -6.43 4.51
N GLU A 290 24.49 -5.70 3.58
CA GLU A 290 25.91 -5.35 3.67
C GLU A 290 26.13 -4.29 4.76
N PRO A 291 27.19 -4.41 5.61
CA PRO A 291 27.42 -3.50 6.74
C PRO A 291 27.58 -2.02 6.34
N ASN A 292 28.08 -1.77 5.15
CA ASN A 292 28.38 -0.43 4.62
C ASN A 292 27.60 -0.14 3.33
N TYR A 293 26.33 -0.53 3.26
CA TYR A 293 25.52 -0.28 2.08
C TYR A 293 25.39 1.22 1.76
N SER A 294 25.27 1.54 0.48
CA SER A 294 24.94 2.86 -0.02
C SER A 294 23.47 2.93 -0.40
N ALA A 295 22.70 3.77 0.30
CA ALA A 295 21.27 3.97 0.00
C ALA A 295 21.06 4.50 -1.44
N ASP A 296 21.97 5.35 -1.93
CA ASP A 296 21.91 5.88 -3.30
C ASP A 296 22.18 4.78 -4.36
N GLU A 297 23.03 3.81 -4.09
CA GLU A 297 23.24 2.67 -4.99
C GLU A 297 22.03 1.74 -5.00
N VAL A 298 21.41 1.50 -3.84
CA VAL A 298 20.15 0.75 -3.75
C VAL A 298 19.05 1.44 -4.57
N TYR A 299 18.92 2.76 -4.44
CA TYR A 299 17.95 3.55 -5.20
C TYR A 299 18.19 3.50 -6.71
N LYS A 300 19.45 3.57 -7.16
CA LYS A 300 19.81 3.49 -8.58
C LYS A 300 19.33 2.22 -9.28
N LEU A 301 19.19 1.10 -8.57
CA LEU A 301 18.66 -0.13 -9.15
C LEU A 301 17.25 0.04 -9.73
N ASN A 302 16.43 0.93 -9.18
CA ASN A 302 15.11 1.23 -9.75
C ASN A 302 15.19 1.70 -11.20
N LYS A 303 16.21 2.51 -11.52
CA LYS A 303 16.47 3.00 -12.89
C LYS A 303 16.91 1.88 -13.82
N ASP A 304 17.79 1.00 -13.36
CA ASP A 304 18.30 -0.12 -14.16
C ASP A 304 17.18 -1.07 -14.56
N TYR A 305 16.16 -1.20 -13.72
CA TYR A 305 14.95 -1.98 -13.97
C TYR A 305 13.81 -1.17 -14.60
N LYS A 306 14.02 0.13 -14.95
CA LYS A 306 13.00 1.05 -15.50
C LYS A 306 11.75 1.18 -14.62
N LEU A 307 11.93 1.09 -13.33
CA LEU A 307 10.88 1.23 -12.30
C LEU A 307 11.08 2.50 -11.46
N GLU A 308 11.90 3.42 -11.92
CA GLU A 308 12.11 4.72 -11.31
C GLU A 308 10.81 5.54 -11.35
N ASP A 309 10.43 6.04 -10.20
CA ASP A 309 9.14 6.72 -9.99
C ASP A 309 9.27 8.24 -9.95
N ASP A 310 10.53 8.71 -9.96
CA ASP A 310 10.84 10.12 -9.88
C ASP A 310 10.53 10.81 -11.23
N ASP A 311 9.78 11.88 -11.17
CA ASP A 311 9.53 12.76 -12.32
C ASP A 311 10.75 13.68 -12.51
N LYS A 312 11.56 13.40 -13.52
CA LYS A 312 12.64 14.27 -13.97
C LYS A 312 12.14 15.56 -14.56
#